data_76b5964786dce636f9ad8c0a29d5fb4d
#
_entry.id   76b5964786dce636f9ad8c0a29d5fb4d
#
_cell.length_a   1.000
_cell.length_b   1.000
_cell.length_c   1.000
_cell.angle_alpha   90.00
_cell.angle_beta   90.00
_cell.angle_gamma   90.00
#
_symmetry.space_group_name_H-M   'P 1'
#
loop_
_entity.id
_entity.type
_entity.pdbx_description
1 polymer ?
#
loop_
_entity_poly.entity_id
_entity_poly.type
_entity_poly.pdbx_seq_one_letter_code
_entity_poly.pdbx_strand_id
1 'polypeptide(L)'
;LDAGMTLVDTADVYGLDWGGTGFGACEEALGRVLAADPSLRDRIVLATKGGIIPGVPYDSSAAYIVSACEASMRRMGVDHIELYQIHRHDFFTHPHEVAGAFAALHGRGLVSMFGVSNFSVTQTLALLAHVEVPLVTSQPEFSCAQLAPMRDGTLDLCMEEGLVPLAWSPLAGGRLATGEGIRPELVAVLD
;
A
#
# COMPACT_ATOMS: atom_id res chain seq x y z
N LEU A 1 18.37 -5.45 2.58
CA LEU A 1 18.05 -6.88 2.63
C LEU A 1 18.86 -7.63 3.69
N ASP A 2 20.13 -7.30 3.84
CA ASP A 2 21.03 -8.02 4.79
C ASP A 2 20.65 -7.81 6.27
N ALA A 3 19.87 -6.77 6.56
CA ALA A 3 19.24 -6.54 7.88
C ALA A 3 17.89 -7.26 8.07
N GLY A 4 17.49 -8.14 7.14
CA GLY A 4 16.22 -8.88 7.21
C GLY A 4 14.99 -8.10 6.70
N MET A 5 15.15 -6.87 6.19
CA MET A 5 14.05 -6.10 5.60
C MET A 5 13.84 -6.54 4.16
N THR A 6 12.83 -7.35 3.91
CA THR A 6 12.54 -7.92 2.59
C THR A 6 11.32 -7.33 1.91
N LEU A 7 10.40 -6.68 2.64
CA LEU A 7 9.26 -5.97 2.06
C LEU A 7 9.72 -4.65 1.43
N VAL A 8 9.50 -4.50 0.13
CA VAL A 8 9.74 -3.27 -0.63
C VAL A 8 8.39 -2.73 -1.09
N ASP A 9 7.95 -1.64 -0.47
CA ASP A 9 6.63 -1.03 -0.71
C ASP A 9 6.76 0.29 -1.49
N THR A 10 6.03 0.41 -2.58
CA THR A 10 5.93 1.61 -3.42
C THR A 10 4.46 1.91 -3.75
N ALA A 11 4.19 2.82 -4.67
CA ALA A 11 2.88 3.09 -5.25
C ALA A 11 3.01 3.77 -6.62
N ASP A 12 1.98 3.63 -7.45
CA ASP A 12 1.89 4.24 -8.77
C ASP A 12 1.93 5.78 -8.73
N VAL A 13 1.37 6.39 -7.69
CA VAL A 13 1.33 7.86 -7.51
C VAL A 13 2.65 8.44 -6.99
N TYR A 14 3.55 7.62 -6.45
CA TYR A 14 4.77 8.13 -5.85
C TYR A 14 5.73 8.72 -6.89
N GLY A 15 6.24 9.89 -6.57
CA GLY A 15 7.06 10.73 -7.45
C GLY A 15 6.35 11.99 -7.95
N LEU A 16 5.04 12.16 -7.69
CA LEU A 16 4.32 13.38 -8.03
C LEU A 16 4.67 14.56 -7.11
N ASP A 17 4.70 14.33 -5.79
CA ASP A 17 4.67 15.41 -4.81
C ASP A 17 5.98 15.62 -4.04
N TRP A 18 7.00 14.76 -4.19
CA TRP A 18 8.21 14.77 -3.35
C TRP A 18 9.49 14.90 -4.16
N GLY A 19 9.51 15.84 -5.09
CA GLY A 19 10.68 16.11 -5.92
C GLY A 19 10.95 15.05 -7.00
N GLY A 20 9.98 14.17 -7.25
CA GLY A 20 10.03 13.21 -8.33
C GLY A 20 9.69 13.81 -9.69
N THR A 21 9.86 13.03 -10.74
CA THR A 21 9.62 13.44 -12.13
C THR A 21 8.18 13.20 -12.60
N GLY A 22 7.29 12.73 -11.72
CA GLY A 22 5.89 12.54 -12.02
C GLY A 22 5.32 11.21 -11.52
N PHE A 23 4.10 10.92 -11.95
CA PHE A 23 3.37 9.69 -11.63
C PHE A 23 4.15 8.45 -12.11
N GLY A 24 4.37 7.48 -11.20
CA GLY A 24 5.12 6.26 -11.50
C GLY A 24 6.63 6.36 -11.36
N ALA A 25 7.18 7.55 -11.09
CA ALA A 25 8.63 7.75 -11.08
C ALA A 25 9.36 6.87 -10.04
N CYS A 26 8.75 6.59 -8.88
CA CYS A 26 9.34 5.69 -7.89
C CYS A 26 9.33 4.24 -8.35
N GLU A 27 8.27 3.79 -9.02
CA GLU A 27 8.22 2.44 -9.61
C GLU A 27 9.26 2.28 -10.75
N GLU A 28 9.42 3.30 -11.60
CA GLU A 28 10.47 3.30 -12.63
C GLU A 28 11.89 3.27 -12.03
N ALA A 29 12.09 4.00 -10.94
CA ALA A 29 13.37 3.98 -10.22
C ALA A 29 13.66 2.58 -9.65
N LEU A 30 12.66 1.95 -9.04
CA LEU A 30 12.76 0.58 -8.55
C LEU A 30 13.02 -0.41 -9.69
N GLY A 31 12.33 -0.25 -10.82
CA GLY A 31 12.55 -1.07 -12.02
C GLY A 31 14.00 -1.00 -12.52
N ARG A 32 14.60 0.19 -12.53
CA ARG A 32 16.04 0.33 -12.87
C ARG A 32 16.95 -0.40 -11.89
N VAL A 33 16.64 -0.38 -10.59
CA VAL A 33 17.41 -1.13 -9.57
C VAL A 33 17.29 -2.62 -9.80
N LEU A 34 16.09 -3.14 -10.03
CA LEU A 34 15.85 -4.57 -10.29
C LEU A 34 16.50 -5.04 -11.60
N ALA A 35 16.51 -4.19 -12.64
CA ALA A 35 17.19 -4.49 -13.89
C ALA A 35 18.72 -4.51 -13.76
N ALA A 36 19.28 -3.66 -12.88
CA ALA A 36 20.71 -3.62 -12.61
C ALA A 36 21.21 -4.81 -11.78
N ASP A 37 20.37 -5.34 -10.90
CA ASP A 37 20.63 -6.55 -10.11
C ASP A 37 19.38 -7.44 -10.03
N PRO A 38 19.18 -8.33 -11.02
CA PRO A 38 18.03 -9.23 -11.06
C PRO A 38 17.94 -10.19 -9.86
N SER A 39 19.05 -10.45 -9.17
CA SER A 39 19.04 -11.34 -7.99
C SER A 39 18.28 -10.77 -6.80
N LEU A 40 18.02 -9.45 -6.80
CA LEU A 40 17.18 -8.80 -5.78
C LEU A 40 15.73 -9.27 -5.85
N ARG A 41 15.24 -9.59 -7.07
CA ARG A 41 13.82 -9.91 -7.27
C ARG A 41 13.36 -11.11 -6.44
N ASP A 42 14.17 -12.15 -6.35
CA ASP A 42 13.86 -13.37 -5.58
C ASP A 42 14.04 -13.19 -4.05
N ARG A 43 14.61 -12.07 -3.63
CA ARG A 43 14.92 -11.78 -2.22
C ARG A 43 13.93 -10.80 -1.59
N ILE A 44 12.99 -10.26 -2.35
CA ILE A 44 12.03 -9.25 -1.88
C ILE A 44 10.59 -9.73 -1.99
N VAL A 45 9.76 -9.20 -1.12
CA VAL A 45 8.30 -9.15 -1.28
C VAL A 45 7.99 -7.80 -1.89
N LEU A 46 7.68 -7.77 -3.17
CA LEU A 46 7.39 -6.55 -3.90
C LEU A 46 5.95 -6.14 -3.65
N ALA A 47 5.75 -4.94 -3.13
CA ALA A 47 4.44 -4.35 -2.89
C ALA A 47 4.29 -3.03 -3.66
N THR A 48 3.12 -2.83 -4.26
CA THR A 48 2.73 -1.54 -4.82
C THR A 48 1.24 -1.27 -4.61
N LYS A 49 0.80 -0.07 -4.93
CA LYS A 49 -0.56 0.40 -4.69
C LYS A 49 -1.08 1.18 -5.90
N GLY A 50 -2.39 1.12 -6.12
CA GLY A 50 -3.09 1.91 -7.11
C GLY A 50 -4.42 2.46 -6.58
N GLY A 51 -5.11 3.26 -7.39
CA GLY A 51 -6.41 3.83 -7.06
C GLY A 51 -6.41 5.33 -6.79
N ILE A 52 -5.25 5.99 -6.75
CA ILE A 52 -5.17 7.45 -6.70
C ILE A 52 -4.93 8.00 -8.10
N ILE A 53 -5.81 8.88 -8.57
CA ILE A 53 -5.69 9.52 -9.89
C ILE A 53 -5.56 11.03 -9.73
N PRO A 54 -4.47 11.64 -10.21
CA PRO A 54 -4.35 13.09 -10.20
C PRO A 54 -5.52 13.76 -10.89
N GLY A 55 -6.22 14.65 -10.18
CA GLY A 55 -7.36 15.40 -10.70
C GLY A 55 -8.74 14.73 -10.60
N VAL A 56 -8.81 13.43 -10.28
CA VAL A 56 -10.08 12.66 -10.09
C VAL A 56 -10.11 12.15 -8.67
N PRO A 57 -9.68 12.36 -7.69
CA PRO A 57 -8.99 11.83 -6.53
C PRO A 57 -8.84 10.31 -6.52
N TYR A 58 -9.90 9.53 -6.75
CA TYR A 58 -9.83 8.06 -6.61
C TYR A 58 -10.65 7.37 -7.69
N ASP A 59 -10.17 6.19 -8.13
CA ASP A 59 -10.92 5.25 -8.98
C ASP A 59 -10.52 3.83 -8.58
N SER A 60 -11.48 3.08 -8.06
CA SER A 60 -11.32 1.67 -7.72
C SER A 60 -12.22 0.77 -8.58
N SER A 61 -12.63 1.24 -9.76
CA SER A 61 -13.32 0.38 -10.72
C SER A 61 -12.45 -0.81 -11.12
N ALA A 62 -13.09 -1.94 -11.42
CA ALA A 62 -12.38 -3.16 -11.77
C ALA A 62 -11.44 -2.95 -12.98
N ALA A 63 -11.90 -2.21 -13.98
CA ALA A 63 -11.11 -1.91 -15.17
C ALA A 63 -9.86 -1.06 -14.84
N TYR A 64 -10.03 -0.04 -13.98
CA TYR A 64 -8.91 0.81 -13.57
C TYR A 64 -7.88 0.02 -12.75
N ILE A 65 -8.30 -0.72 -11.72
CA ILE A 65 -7.40 -1.50 -10.85
C ILE A 65 -6.54 -2.45 -11.71
N VAL A 66 -7.15 -3.20 -12.63
CA VAL A 66 -6.42 -4.13 -13.48
C VAL A 66 -5.40 -3.38 -14.36
N SER A 67 -5.83 -2.30 -15.02
CA SER A 67 -4.93 -1.53 -15.89
C SER A 67 -3.80 -0.82 -15.13
N ALA A 68 -4.08 -0.31 -13.94
CA ALA A 68 -3.09 0.32 -13.06
C ALA A 68 -2.04 -0.68 -12.57
N CYS A 69 -2.47 -1.87 -12.13
CA CYS A 69 -1.56 -2.95 -11.74
C CYS A 69 -0.64 -3.36 -12.89
N GLU A 70 -1.18 -3.58 -14.09
CA GLU A 70 -0.37 -3.90 -15.28
C GLU A 70 0.59 -2.76 -15.67
N ALA A 71 0.19 -1.50 -15.47
CA ALA A 71 1.06 -0.36 -15.71
C ALA A 71 2.21 -0.30 -14.68
N SER A 72 1.93 -0.60 -13.41
CA SER A 72 2.95 -0.72 -12.35
C SER A 72 3.97 -1.83 -12.68
N MET A 73 3.50 -2.99 -13.12
CA MET A 73 4.37 -4.09 -13.57
C MET A 73 5.29 -3.66 -14.72
N ARG A 74 4.74 -2.95 -15.72
CA ARG A 74 5.55 -2.43 -16.85
C ARG A 74 6.60 -1.42 -16.39
N ARG A 75 6.28 -0.49 -15.47
CA ARG A 75 7.23 0.48 -14.93
C ARG A 75 8.36 -0.18 -14.15
N MET A 76 8.02 -1.19 -13.36
CA MET A 76 9.01 -1.94 -12.57
C MET A 76 9.76 -3.02 -13.37
N GLY A 77 9.28 -3.37 -14.57
CA GLY A 77 9.90 -4.40 -15.41
C GLY A 77 9.73 -5.81 -14.82
N VAL A 78 8.60 -6.09 -14.16
CA VAL A 78 8.31 -7.37 -13.52
C VAL A 78 7.06 -8.01 -14.13
N ASP A 79 6.98 -9.33 -14.04
CA ASP A 79 5.85 -10.15 -14.50
C ASP A 79 4.93 -10.61 -13.36
N HIS A 80 5.30 -10.32 -12.10
CA HIS A 80 4.55 -10.67 -10.91
C HIS A 80 4.75 -9.63 -9.79
N ILE A 81 3.72 -9.40 -8.98
CA ILE A 81 3.73 -8.59 -7.76
C ILE A 81 3.24 -9.44 -6.60
N GLU A 82 3.96 -9.52 -5.51
CA GLU A 82 3.55 -10.30 -4.34
C GLU A 82 2.38 -9.67 -3.61
N LEU A 83 2.36 -8.34 -3.46
CA LEU A 83 1.30 -7.62 -2.74
C LEU A 83 0.82 -6.39 -3.53
N TYR A 84 -0.44 -6.38 -3.93
CA TYR A 84 -1.07 -5.21 -4.53
C TYR A 84 -2.14 -4.64 -3.60
N GLN A 85 -2.12 -3.32 -3.36
CA GLN A 85 -3.01 -2.69 -2.40
C GLN A 85 -3.86 -1.59 -3.05
N ILE A 86 -5.11 -1.44 -2.59
CA ILE A 86 -5.89 -0.23 -2.88
C ILE A 86 -5.35 0.88 -1.99
N HIS A 87 -4.86 1.96 -2.61
CA HIS A 87 -4.15 3.03 -1.90
C HIS A 87 -5.07 3.89 -1.04
N ARG A 88 -6.29 4.14 -1.54
CA ARG A 88 -7.36 4.87 -0.83
C ARG A 88 -8.72 4.33 -1.25
N HIS A 89 -9.67 4.36 -0.31
CA HIS A 89 -11.05 3.96 -0.60
C HIS A 89 -11.71 4.94 -1.57
N ASP A 90 -12.32 4.39 -2.62
CA ASP A 90 -13.20 5.13 -3.52
C ASP A 90 -14.66 4.96 -3.06
N PHE A 91 -15.29 6.06 -2.69
CA PHE A 91 -16.66 6.06 -2.15
C PHE A 91 -17.73 5.75 -3.21
N PHE A 92 -17.40 5.79 -4.48
CA PHE A 92 -18.33 5.57 -5.59
C PHE A 92 -18.19 4.17 -6.20
N THR A 93 -17.21 3.40 -5.80
CA THR A 93 -17.00 2.03 -6.26
C THR A 93 -17.54 1.02 -5.25
N HIS A 94 -18.40 0.10 -5.73
CA HIS A 94 -18.91 -0.97 -4.89
C HIS A 94 -17.79 -1.99 -4.58
N PRO A 95 -17.65 -2.51 -3.34
CA PRO A 95 -16.61 -3.46 -2.97
C PRO A 95 -16.53 -4.71 -3.87
N HIS A 96 -17.64 -5.15 -4.43
CA HIS A 96 -17.68 -6.26 -5.39
C HIS A 96 -16.81 -6.01 -6.64
N GLU A 97 -16.69 -4.76 -7.12
CA GLU A 97 -15.84 -4.44 -8.26
C GLU A 97 -14.35 -4.61 -7.91
N VAL A 98 -13.96 -4.12 -6.74
CA VAL A 98 -12.60 -4.31 -6.22
C VAL A 98 -12.28 -5.80 -6.08
N ALA A 99 -13.20 -6.57 -5.49
CA ALA A 99 -13.06 -8.02 -5.34
C ALA A 99 -12.93 -8.73 -6.70
N GLY A 100 -13.72 -8.32 -7.70
CA GLY A 100 -13.64 -8.83 -9.06
C GLY A 100 -12.29 -8.54 -9.73
N ALA A 101 -11.74 -7.33 -9.54
CA ALA A 101 -10.41 -6.99 -10.02
C ALA A 101 -9.32 -7.85 -9.36
N PHE A 102 -9.39 -8.04 -8.05
CA PHE A 102 -8.46 -8.90 -7.32
C PHE A 102 -8.51 -10.35 -7.81
N ALA A 103 -9.72 -10.90 -7.97
CA ALA A 103 -9.91 -12.25 -8.51
C ALA A 103 -9.32 -12.38 -9.93
N ALA A 104 -9.51 -11.38 -10.80
CA ALA A 104 -8.96 -11.37 -12.15
C ALA A 104 -7.43 -11.32 -12.16
N LEU A 105 -6.81 -10.47 -11.35
CA LEU A 105 -5.35 -10.37 -11.23
C LEU A 105 -4.74 -11.65 -10.64
N HIS A 106 -5.37 -12.21 -9.61
CA HIS A 106 -4.92 -13.45 -8.97
C HIS A 106 -5.06 -14.65 -9.92
N GLY A 107 -6.21 -14.79 -10.56
CA GLY A 107 -6.47 -15.89 -11.51
C GLY A 107 -5.55 -15.88 -12.73
N ARG A 108 -4.99 -14.72 -13.08
CA ARG A 108 -3.97 -14.57 -14.14
C ARG A 108 -2.53 -14.78 -13.63
N GLY A 109 -2.35 -15.01 -12.33
CA GLY A 109 -1.04 -15.19 -11.72
C GLY A 109 -0.20 -13.91 -11.64
N LEU A 110 -0.81 -12.74 -11.81
CA LEU A 110 -0.09 -11.45 -11.81
C LEU A 110 0.16 -10.92 -10.40
N VAL A 111 -0.72 -11.27 -9.44
CA VAL A 111 -0.64 -10.85 -8.05
C VAL A 111 -0.94 -12.03 -7.13
N SER A 112 -0.12 -12.22 -6.09
CA SER A 112 -0.32 -13.29 -5.10
C SER A 112 -1.28 -12.91 -3.98
N MET A 113 -1.13 -11.71 -3.43
CA MET A 113 -1.81 -11.23 -2.22
C MET A 113 -2.31 -9.80 -2.42
N PHE A 114 -3.35 -9.46 -1.68
CA PHE A 114 -3.96 -8.14 -1.75
C PHE A 114 -4.01 -7.47 -0.39
N GLY A 115 -4.17 -6.16 -0.41
CA GLY A 115 -4.29 -5.35 0.79
C GLY A 115 -5.08 -4.07 0.55
N VAL A 116 -5.32 -3.36 1.63
CA VAL A 116 -5.93 -2.03 1.61
C VAL A 116 -5.07 -1.03 2.37
N SER A 117 -5.12 0.23 1.97
CA SER A 117 -4.48 1.32 2.69
C SER A 117 -5.50 2.42 2.98
N ASN A 118 -5.47 2.98 4.19
CA ASN A 118 -6.37 4.04 4.62
C ASN A 118 -7.87 3.69 4.54
N PHE A 119 -8.21 2.44 4.68
CA PHE A 119 -9.59 1.97 4.83
C PHE A 119 -10.01 2.04 6.30
N SER A 120 -11.27 2.39 6.55
CA SER A 120 -11.88 2.21 7.87
C SER A 120 -12.22 0.74 8.11
N VAL A 121 -12.51 0.39 9.36
CA VAL A 121 -12.98 -0.95 9.76
C VAL A 121 -14.17 -1.38 8.89
N THR A 122 -15.19 -0.53 8.75
CA THR A 122 -16.41 -0.87 7.99
C THR A 122 -16.14 -1.03 6.49
N GLN A 123 -15.22 -0.25 5.93
CA GLN A 123 -14.82 -0.37 4.51
C GLN A 123 -14.05 -1.68 4.27
N THR A 124 -13.16 -2.05 5.19
CA THR A 124 -12.42 -3.32 5.11
C THR A 124 -13.37 -4.51 5.25
N LEU A 125 -14.30 -4.50 6.21
CA LEU A 125 -15.32 -5.55 6.37
C LEU A 125 -16.21 -5.65 5.13
N ALA A 126 -16.61 -4.52 4.54
CA ALA A 126 -17.42 -4.52 3.32
C ALA A 126 -16.66 -5.18 2.14
N LEU A 127 -15.35 -4.97 2.03
CA LEU A 127 -14.53 -5.63 1.01
C LEU A 127 -14.35 -7.13 1.32
N LEU A 128 -14.03 -7.50 2.55
CA LEU A 128 -13.88 -8.88 3.00
C LEU A 128 -15.11 -9.74 2.71
N ALA A 129 -16.32 -9.16 2.77
CA ALA A 129 -17.55 -9.87 2.45
C ALA A 129 -17.67 -10.29 0.97
N HIS A 130 -16.81 -9.80 0.08
CA HIS A 130 -16.84 -10.08 -1.37
C HIS A 130 -15.56 -10.72 -1.89
N VAL A 131 -14.45 -10.62 -1.16
CA VAL A 131 -13.13 -11.12 -1.60
C VAL A 131 -13.03 -12.62 -1.35
N GLU A 132 -12.64 -13.37 -2.40
CA GLU A 132 -12.38 -14.81 -2.34
C GLU A 132 -10.87 -15.15 -2.48
N VAL A 133 -10.04 -14.13 -2.65
CA VAL A 133 -8.57 -14.26 -2.76
C VAL A 133 -7.89 -13.70 -1.49
N PRO A 134 -6.61 -14.01 -1.23
CA PRO A 134 -5.97 -13.58 0.01
C PRO A 134 -5.91 -12.06 0.18
N LEU A 135 -6.74 -11.48 1.05
CA LEU A 135 -6.59 -10.12 1.56
C LEU A 135 -5.77 -10.22 2.86
N VAL A 136 -4.54 -9.70 2.86
CA VAL A 136 -3.56 -10.03 3.90
C VAL A 136 -3.01 -8.81 4.67
N THR A 137 -3.24 -7.58 4.18
CA THR A 137 -2.70 -6.38 4.82
C THR A 137 -3.72 -5.26 4.95
N SER A 138 -3.58 -4.49 6.03
CA SER A 138 -4.16 -3.16 6.19
C SER A 138 -3.04 -2.16 6.46
N GLN A 139 -2.95 -1.08 5.66
CA GLN A 139 -1.87 -0.10 5.78
C GLN A 139 -2.42 1.25 6.27
N PRO A 140 -2.55 1.46 7.60
CA PRO A 140 -2.95 2.72 8.21
C PRO A 140 -1.78 3.67 8.44
N GLU A 141 -2.06 4.97 8.60
CA GLU A 141 -1.12 5.89 9.24
C GLU A 141 -0.99 5.53 10.72
N PHE A 142 0.22 5.14 11.13
CA PHE A 142 0.43 4.75 12.52
C PHE A 142 1.85 5.10 13.00
N SER A 143 1.93 5.87 14.08
CA SER A 143 3.17 6.29 14.71
C SER A 143 2.92 6.70 16.17
N CYS A 144 3.94 7.03 16.93
CA CYS A 144 3.80 7.60 18.26
C CYS A 144 3.02 8.94 18.28
N ALA A 145 2.93 9.62 17.13
CA ALA A 145 2.14 10.87 16.98
C ALA A 145 0.74 10.62 16.38
N GLN A 146 0.46 9.46 15.80
CA GLN A 146 -0.83 9.09 15.23
C GLN A 146 -1.29 7.73 15.76
N LEU A 147 -2.16 7.78 16.75
CA LEU A 147 -2.62 6.60 17.50
C LEU A 147 -4.05 6.18 17.17
N ALA A 148 -4.66 6.74 16.13
CA ALA A 148 -6.04 6.42 15.76
C ALA A 148 -6.26 4.91 15.56
N PRO A 149 -5.38 4.15 14.85
CA PRO A 149 -5.57 2.72 14.64
C PRO A 149 -5.66 1.86 15.91
N MET A 150 -5.12 2.34 17.02
CA MET A 150 -5.25 1.68 18.34
C MET A 150 -6.63 1.91 19.00
N ARG A 151 -7.45 2.80 18.47
CA ARG A 151 -8.67 3.28 19.13
C ARG A 151 -9.92 3.16 18.28
N ASP A 152 -9.76 3.12 16.96
CA ASP A 152 -10.86 3.09 15.99
C ASP A 152 -11.26 1.66 15.56
N GLY A 153 -10.59 0.64 16.13
CA GLY A 153 -10.82 -0.77 15.84
C GLY A 153 -9.99 -1.31 14.67
N THR A 154 -9.13 -0.51 14.03
CA THR A 154 -8.31 -0.97 12.89
C THR A 154 -7.38 -2.12 13.29
N LEU A 155 -6.66 -2.00 14.43
CA LEU A 155 -5.77 -3.07 14.88
C LEU A 155 -6.54 -4.28 15.41
N ASP A 156 -7.72 -4.07 16.02
CA ASP A 156 -8.60 -5.17 16.47
C ASP A 156 -9.09 -5.98 15.27
N LEU A 157 -9.53 -5.31 14.20
CA LEU A 157 -9.90 -5.96 12.95
C LEU A 157 -8.73 -6.74 12.33
N CYS A 158 -7.53 -6.17 12.35
CA CYS A 158 -6.36 -6.87 11.83
C CYS A 158 -6.11 -8.18 12.58
N MET A 159 -6.27 -8.20 13.90
CA MET A 159 -6.14 -9.42 14.71
C MET A 159 -7.26 -10.42 14.42
N GLU A 160 -8.51 -9.98 14.31
CA GLU A 160 -9.65 -10.84 14.06
C GLU A 160 -9.60 -11.51 12.69
N GLU A 161 -9.26 -10.75 11.64
CA GLU A 161 -9.24 -11.21 10.25
C GLU A 161 -7.86 -11.75 9.80
N GLY A 162 -6.86 -11.74 10.67
CA GLY A 162 -5.50 -12.19 10.34
C GLY A 162 -4.76 -11.28 9.36
N LEU A 163 -5.11 -10.01 9.31
CA LEU A 163 -4.43 -9.02 8.47
C LEU A 163 -3.14 -8.53 9.16
N VAL A 164 -2.09 -8.32 8.37
CA VAL A 164 -0.86 -7.71 8.86
C VAL A 164 -0.99 -6.18 8.78
N PRO A 165 -0.92 -5.44 9.91
CA PRO A 165 -0.91 -3.99 9.86
C PRO A 165 0.45 -3.48 9.38
N LEU A 166 0.45 -2.70 8.29
CA LEU A 166 1.64 -2.05 7.74
C LEU A 166 1.58 -0.54 8.05
N ALA A 167 2.32 -0.09 9.04
CA ALA A 167 2.32 1.33 9.41
C ALA A 167 2.98 2.21 8.33
N TRP A 168 2.24 3.14 7.71
CA TRP A 168 2.88 4.18 6.92
C TRP A 168 3.18 5.41 7.80
N SER A 169 4.21 6.19 7.43
CA SER A 169 4.76 7.30 8.22
C SER A 169 5.04 6.95 9.69
N PRO A 170 5.74 5.85 10.00
CA PRO A 170 6.01 5.44 11.38
C PRO A 170 6.84 6.49 12.17
N LEU A 171 7.55 7.36 11.45
CA LEU A 171 8.26 8.52 12.02
C LEU A 171 7.48 9.84 11.85
N ALA A 172 6.16 9.78 11.64
CA ALA A 172 5.28 10.94 11.45
C ALA A 172 5.78 11.91 10.35
N GLY A 173 6.25 11.38 9.23
CA GLY A 173 6.82 12.16 8.13
C GLY A 173 8.16 12.82 8.49
N GLY A 174 8.92 12.23 9.40
CA GLY A 174 10.20 12.74 9.91
C GLY A 174 10.06 13.66 11.14
N ARG A 175 8.86 14.07 11.51
CA ARG A 175 8.62 15.00 12.64
C ARG A 175 9.03 14.42 14.00
N LEU A 176 8.99 13.11 14.17
CA LEU A 176 9.46 12.48 15.40
C LEU A 176 10.98 12.66 15.60
N ALA A 177 11.75 12.78 14.50
CA ALA A 177 13.19 13.04 14.57
C ALA A 177 13.52 14.52 14.73
N THR A 178 12.66 15.43 14.26
CA THR A 178 12.91 16.90 14.34
C THR A 178 12.21 17.57 15.52
N GLY A 179 11.23 16.92 16.12
CA GLY A 179 10.35 17.49 17.14
C GLY A 179 9.31 18.48 16.60
N GLU A 180 9.30 18.79 15.30
CA GLU A 180 8.43 19.79 14.71
C GLU A 180 6.95 19.37 14.79
N GLY A 181 6.11 20.19 15.46
CA GLY A 181 4.69 19.91 15.63
C GLY A 181 4.38 18.66 16.47
N ILE A 182 5.36 18.16 17.20
CA ILE A 182 5.21 17.06 18.16
C ILE A 182 5.07 17.63 19.57
N ARG A 183 4.25 16.99 20.39
CA ARG A 183 4.08 17.40 21.80
C ARG A 183 5.44 17.30 22.53
N PRO A 184 5.82 18.32 23.32
CA PRO A 184 7.12 18.32 24.01
C PRO A 184 7.37 17.09 24.88
N GLU A 185 6.31 16.58 25.52
CA GLU A 185 6.39 15.39 26.39
C GLU A 185 6.74 14.13 25.60
N LEU A 186 6.30 14.03 24.35
CA LEU A 186 6.65 12.91 23.49
C LEU A 186 8.10 13.03 23.01
N VAL A 187 8.54 14.23 22.64
CA VAL A 187 9.93 14.49 22.25
C VAL A 187 10.87 14.09 23.39
N ALA A 188 10.57 14.51 24.62
CA ALA A 188 11.39 14.19 25.79
C ALA A 188 11.50 12.68 26.13
N VAL A 189 10.66 11.84 25.57
CA VAL A 189 10.72 10.38 25.75
C VAL A 189 11.51 9.70 24.62
N LEU A 190 11.65 10.39 23.47
CA LEU A 190 12.35 9.86 22.30
C LEU A 190 13.84 10.20 22.28
N ASP A 191 14.27 11.22 23.05
CA ASP A 191 15.67 11.60 23.31
C ASP A 191 16.31 10.68 24.37
#